data_8af42dce155907091db5e423b75086db
#
_entry.id   8af42dce155907091db5e423b75086db
#
_cell.length_a   1.000
_cell.length_b   1.000
_cell.length_c   1.000
_cell.angle_alpha   90.00
_cell.angle_beta   90.00
_cell.angle_gamma   90.00
#
_symmetry.space_group_name_H-M   'P 1'
#
loop_
_entity.id
_entity.type
_entity.pdbx_description
1 polymer ?
#
loop_
_entity_poly.entity_id
_entity_poly.type
_entity_poly.pdbx_seq_one_letter_code
_entity_poly.pdbx_strand_id
1 'polypeptide(L)'
;MFTQGPARGLGHIQFHDYEPILARFDVTNVRIFHEQIALFKAFLAQATPSAEQRLDTDFSMAVAELFALLVYGQLILENVTIYAIDDATVAQIFDVLVRDFSTYALQLHNKPSTTTHQMHYCLQMIRKPAVNPRQYQRIWEQVSALKGLYEMPA
;
A
#
# COMPACT_ATOMS: atom_id res chain seq x y z
N MET A 1 5.87 20.60 31.48
CA MET A 1 5.72 21.10 30.11
C MET A 1 6.79 20.40 29.27
N PHE A 2 6.43 19.40 28.47
CA PHE A 2 7.41 18.69 27.64
C PHE A 2 7.66 19.53 26.39
N THR A 3 8.89 20.03 26.25
CA THR A 3 9.31 20.70 25.01
C THR A 3 9.62 19.59 24.00
N GLN A 4 8.75 19.37 23.04
CA GLN A 4 9.08 18.55 21.87
C GLN A 4 10.21 19.25 21.12
N GLY A 5 11.36 18.59 21.02
CA GLY A 5 12.43 19.04 20.16
C GLY A 5 11.96 19.09 18.70
N PRO A 6 12.65 19.85 17.81
CA PRO A 6 12.27 19.93 16.41
C PRO A 6 12.20 18.52 15.85
N ALA A 7 11.04 18.16 15.26
CA ALA A 7 10.86 16.90 14.56
C ALA A 7 11.98 16.82 13.50
N ARG A 8 12.93 15.92 13.70
CA ARG A 8 13.96 15.65 12.70
C ARG A 8 13.23 15.14 11.47
N GLY A 9 13.23 15.93 10.42
CA GLY A 9 12.51 15.61 9.21
C GLY A 9 12.87 14.22 8.67
N LEU A 10 11.96 13.62 7.91
CA LEU A 10 12.07 12.30 7.28
C LEU A 10 13.36 12.10 6.43
N GLY A 11 14.12 13.16 6.14
CA GLY A 11 15.34 13.14 5.33
C GLY A 11 16.51 12.29 5.86
N HIS A 12 16.40 11.74 7.08
CA HIS A 12 17.38 10.83 7.66
C HIS A 12 16.89 9.37 7.76
N ILE A 13 15.63 9.10 7.37
CA ILE A 13 15.10 7.74 7.37
C ILE A 13 15.53 7.10 6.04
N GLN A 14 16.41 6.13 6.11
CA GLN A 14 16.73 5.26 4.97
C GLN A 14 15.76 4.08 5.04
N PHE A 15 14.88 3.98 4.05
CA PHE A 15 14.05 2.80 3.88
C PHE A 15 14.85 1.72 3.17
N HIS A 16 14.63 0.48 3.56
CA HIS A 16 15.10 -0.64 2.76
C HIS A 16 14.56 -0.53 1.33
N ASP A 17 15.41 -0.88 0.37
CA ASP A 17 15.00 -0.92 -1.02
C ASP A 17 13.91 -2.00 -1.18
N TYR A 18 12.71 -1.58 -1.55
CA TYR A 18 11.55 -2.48 -1.72
C TYR A 18 11.56 -3.18 -3.10
N GLU A 19 12.32 -2.67 -4.07
CA GLU A 19 12.37 -3.22 -5.44
C GLU A 19 12.79 -4.70 -5.45
N PRO A 20 13.87 -5.12 -4.74
CA PRO A 20 14.30 -6.52 -4.79
C PRO A 20 13.29 -7.49 -4.22
N ILE A 21 12.51 -7.12 -3.22
CA ILE A 21 11.51 -8.03 -2.64
C ILE A 21 10.28 -8.13 -3.54
N LEU A 22 9.77 -7.02 -4.07
CA LEU A 22 8.64 -7.01 -4.99
C LEU A 22 8.94 -7.78 -6.28
N ALA A 23 10.17 -7.66 -6.81
CA ALA A 23 10.59 -8.34 -8.03
C ALA A 23 10.70 -9.87 -7.91
N ARG A 24 10.75 -10.42 -6.69
CA ARG A 24 10.83 -11.88 -6.45
C ARG A 24 9.50 -12.60 -6.67
N PHE A 25 8.38 -11.89 -6.58
CA PHE A 25 7.06 -12.50 -6.61
C PHE A 25 6.39 -12.35 -7.97
N ASP A 26 6.23 -13.46 -8.70
CA ASP A 26 5.46 -13.50 -9.96
C ASP A 26 3.96 -13.70 -9.68
N VAL A 27 3.41 -12.85 -8.81
CA VAL A 27 1.99 -12.81 -8.47
C VAL A 27 1.37 -11.55 -9.07
N THR A 28 0.31 -11.70 -9.87
CA THR A 28 -0.28 -10.60 -10.64
C THR A 28 -0.64 -9.39 -9.78
N ASN A 29 -1.23 -9.60 -8.59
CA ASN A 29 -1.61 -8.50 -7.72
C ASN A 29 -0.40 -7.80 -7.08
N VAL A 30 0.71 -8.52 -6.85
CA VAL A 30 1.98 -7.91 -6.42
C VAL A 30 2.53 -7.00 -7.53
N ARG A 31 2.47 -7.43 -8.81
CA ARG A 31 2.90 -6.60 -9.95
C ARG A 31 2.05 -5.34 -10.10
N ILE A 32 0.72 -5.46 -9.97
CA ILE A 32 -0.19 -4.29 -10.01
C ILE A 32 0.14 -3.32 -8.87
N PHE A 33 0.38 -3.82 -7.68
CA PHE A 33 0.77 -2.99 -6.53
C PHE A 33 2.12 -2.31 -6.76
N HIS A 34 3.10 -3.01 -7.35
CA HIS A 34 4.39 -2.44 -7.73
C HIS A 34 4.25 -1.29 -8.75
N GLU A 35 3.36 -1.43 -9.75
CA GLU A 35 3.03 -0.35 -10.68
C GLU A 35 2.43 0.87 -9.97
N GLN A 36 1.55 0.67 -8.98
CA GLN A 36 0.99 1.75 -8.17
C GLN A 36 2.09 2.48 -7.38
N ILE A 37 3.04 1.75 -6.80
CA ILE A 37 4.20 2.34 -6.12
C ILE A 37 5.06 3.17 -7.08
N ALA A 38 5.32 2.67 -8.28
CA ALA A 38 6.10 3.40 -9.28
C ALA A 38 5.43 4.74 -9.66
N LEU A 39 4.10 4.74 -9.80
CA LEU A 39 3.32 5.95 -10.04
C LEU A 39 3.34 6.93 -8.85
N PHE A 40 3.29 6.41 -7.64
CA PHE A 40 3.42 7.22 -6.43
C PHE A 40 4.81 7.85 -6.30
N LYS A 41 5.88 7.11 -6.62
CA LYS A 41 7.23 7.68 -6.70
C LYS A 41 7.31 8.79 -7.74
N ALA A 42 6.70 8.58 -8.92
CA ALA A 42 6.64 9.60 -9.96
C ALA A 42 5.85 10.85 -9.48
N PHE A 43 4.74 10.66 -8.78
CA PHE A 43 4.00 11.75 -8.13
C PHE A 43 4.90 12.56 -7.19
N LEU A 44 5.63 11.91 -6.29
CA LEU A 44 6.50 12.58 -5.33
C LEU A 44 7.66 13.34 -6.01
N ALA A 45 8.17 12.81 -7.12
CA ALA A 45 9.32 13.39 -7.84
C ALA A 45 8.93 14.51 -8.81
N GLN A 46 7.81 14.37 -9.53
CA GLN A 46 7.43 15.25 -10.64
C GLN A 46 6.28 16.21 -10.31
N ALA A 47 5.43 15.83 -9.35
CA ALA A 47 4.31 16.63 -8.86
C ALA A 47 4.49 16.96 -7.36
N THR A 48 5.71 17.32 -6.99
CA THR A 48 6.14 17.53 -5.59
C THR A 48 5.19 18.46 -4.83
N PRO A 49 4.74 18.05 -3.62
CA PRO A 49 3.88 18.90 -2.79
C PRO A 49 4.52 20.26 -2.48
N SER A 50 3.73 21.33 -2.62
CA SER A 50 4.14 22.70 -2.30
C SER A 50 4.41 22.87 -0.79
N ALA A 51 5.02 24.00 -0.42
CA ALA A 51 5.22 24.34 1.00
C ALA A 51 3.87 24.43 1.76
N GLU A 52 2.83 24.96 1.13
CA GLU A 52 1.48 25.09 1.71
C GLU A 52 0.83 23.70 1.89
N GLN A 53 0.92 22.83 0.87
CA GLN A 53 0.41 21.46 0.96
C GLN A 53 1.10 20.64 2.06
N ARG A 54 2.40 20.86 2.30
CA ARG A 54 3.13 20.20 3.40
C ARG A 54 2.69 20.66 4.79
N LEU A 55 2.12 21.85 4.90
CA LEU A 55 1.52 22.37 6.13
C LEU A 55 0.04 21.99 6.26
N ASP A 56 -0.60 21.59 5.18
CA ASP A 56 -1.96 21.03 5.17
C ASP A 56 -1.93 19.61 5.71
N THR A 57 -2.39 19.45 6.96
CA THR A 57 -2.40 18.16 7.64
C THR A 57 -3.24 17.12 6.90
N ASP A 58 -4.37 17.52 6.32
CA ASP A 58 -5.27 16.62 5.61
C ASP A 58 -4.65 16.09 4.31
N PHE A 59 -3.96 16.95 3.55
CA PHE A 59 -3.18 16.54 2.38
C PHE A 59 -2.01 15.65 2.76
N SER A 60 -1.24 16.04 3.78
CA SER A 60 -0.08 15.29 4.25
C SER A 60 -0.44 13.90 4.77
N MET A 61 -1.57 13.76 5.46
CA MET A 61 -2.09 12.46 5.91
C MET A 61 -2.45 11.56 4.74
N ALA A 62 -3.12 12.08 3.69
CA ALA A 62 -3.44 11.28 2.50
C ALA A 62 -2.18 10.77 1.76
N VAL A 63 -1.12 11.58 1.71
CA VAL A 63 0.20 11.13 1.18
C VAL A 63 0.82 10.08 2.08
N ALA A 64 0.74 10.26 3.42
CA ALA A 64 1.30 9.31 4.39
C ALA A 64 0.60 7.94 4.35
N GLU A 65 -0.71 7.88 4.08
CA GLU A 65 -1.46 6.62 3.93
C GLU A 65 -0.95 5.80 2.73
N LEU A 66 -0.72 6.43 1.58
CA LEU A 66 -0.11 5.76 0.41
C LEU A 66 1.30 5.24 0.72
N PHE A 67 2.08 6.05 1.43
CA PHE A 67 3.42 5.66 1.85
C PHE A 67 3.41 4.49 2.84
N ALA A 68 2.48 4.49 3.80
CA ALA A 68 2.32 3.40 4.77
C ALA A 68 1.97 2.07 4.07
N LEU A 69 1.12 2.10 3.03
CA LEU A 69 0.80 0.89 2.26
C LEU A 69 2.03 0.31 1.54
N LEU A 70 2.92 1.18 1.00
CA LEU A 70 4.18 0.72 0.40
C LEU A 70 5.00 -0.07 1.41
N VAL A 71 5.26 0.52 2.59
CA VAL A 71 6.03 -0.12 3.65
C VAL A 71 5.34 -1.41 4.13
N TYR A 72 4.03 -1.37 4.30
CA TYR A 72 3.26 -2.54 4.73
C TYR A 72 3.32 -3.69 3.72
N GLY A 73 3.19 -3.38 2.43
CA GLY A 73 3.32 -4.38 1.36
C GLY A 73 4.71 -5.02 1.32
N GLN A 74 5.78 -4.23 1.50
CA GLN A 74 7.15 -4.74 1.62
C GLN A 74 7.29 -5.71 2.79
N LEU A 75 6.87 -5.30 3.99
CA LEU A 75 6.96 -6.13 5.19
C LEU A 75 6.16 -7.43 5.08
N ILE A 76 5.00 -7.40 4.42
CA ILE A 76 4.22 -8.62 4.14
C ILE A 76 5.04 -9.58 3.28
N LEU A 77 5.66 -9.12 2.18
CA LEU A 77 6.45 -10.00 1.30
C LEU A 77 7.70 -10.56 1.98
N GLU A 78 8.34 -9.80 2.85
CA GLU A 78 9.43 -10.29 3.70
C GLU A 78 8.95 -11.42 4.62
N ASN A 79 7.78 -11.24 5.26
CA ASN A 79 7.17 -12.28 6.10
C ASN A 79 6.71 -13.50 5.28
N VAL A 80 6.18 -13.31 4.08
CA VAL A 80 5.85 -14.41 3.15
C VAL A 80 7.05 -15.29 2.91
N THR A 81 8.24 -14.70 2.72
CA THR A 81 9.49 -15.45 2.52
C THR A 81 9.89 -16.22 3.78
N ILE A 82 9.71 -15.65 4.98
CA ILE A 82 10.06 -16.27 6.26
C ILE A 82 9.15 -17.45 6.58
N TYR A 83 7.84 -17.29 6.35
CA TYR A 83 6.82 -18.27 6.73
C TYR A 83 6.38 -19.19 5.60
N ALA A 84 6.99 -19.09 4.42
CA ALA A 84 6.68 -19.89 3.23
C ALA A 84 5.17 -19.86 2.88
N ILE A 85 4.57 -18.68 2.88
CA ILE A 85 3.16 -18.48 2.55
C ILE A 85 2.95 -18.70 1.05
N ASP A 86 1.89 -19.41 0.68
CA ASP A 86 1.60 -19.75 -0.72
C ASP A 86 1.12 -18.56 -1.56
N ASP A 87 1.37 -18.60 -2.86
CA ASP A 87 1.06 -17.53 -3.81
C ASP A 87 -0.44 -17.18 -3.87
N ALA A 88 -1.34 -18.12 -3.59
CA ALA A 88 -2.77 -17.84 -3.60
C ALA A 88 -3.15 -16.91 -2.43
N THR A 89 -2.58 -17.17 -1.26
CA THR A 89 -2.73 -16.30 -0.08
C THR A 89 -2.11 -14.93 -0.33
N VAL A 90 -0.92 -14.87 -0.91
CA VAL A 90 -0.27 -13.60 -1.31
C VAL A 90 -1.14 -12.83 -2.30
N ALA A 91 -1.68 -13.49 -3.32
CA ALA A 91 -2.56 -12.85 -4.29
C ALA A 91 -3.80 -12.22 -3.65
N GLN A 92 -4.38 -12.88 -2.63
CA GLN A 92 -5.54 -12.37 -1.91
C GLN A 92 -5.19 -11.19 -0.99
N ILE A 93 -4.05 -11.23 -0.31
CA ILE A 93 -3.56 -10.11 0.50
C ILE A 93 -3.35 -8.88 -0.41
N PHE A 94 -2.68 -9.07 -1.54
CA PHE A 94 -2.43 -7.98 -2.47
C PHE A 94 -3.66 -7.54 -3.28
N ASP A 95 -4.74 -8.34 -3.36
CA ASP A 95 -6.05 -7.86 -3.81
C ASP A 95 -6.54 -6.72 -2.92
N VAL A 96 -6.45 -6.88 -1.61
CA VAL A 96 -6.83 -5.84 -0.64
C VAL A 96 -5.92 -4.61 -0.77
N LEU A 97 -4.60 -4.80 -0.79
CA LEU A 97 -3.64 -3.70 -0.87
C LEU A 97 -3.80 -2.85 -2.14
N VAL A 98 -4.07 -3.48 -3.29
CA VAL A 98 -4.34 -2.76 -4.56
C VAL A 98 -5.61 -1.91 -4.45
N ARG A 99 -6.66 -2.41 -3.78
CA ARG A 99 -7.90 -1.65 -3.55
C ARG A 99 -7.68 -0.49 -2.59
N ASP A 100 -6.98 -0.73 -1.49
CA ASP A 100 -6.69 0.29 -0.48
C ASP A 100 -5.83 1.40 -1.09
N PHE A 101 -4.80 1.03 -1.87
CA PHE A 101 -3.98 2.01 -2.59
C PHE A 101 -4.83 2.87 -3.53
N SER A 102 -5.75 2.26 -4.28
CA SER A 102 -6.67 2.96 -5.17
C SER A 102 -7.62 3.89 -4.40
N THR A 103 -8.08 3.46 -3.22
CA THR A 103 -8.94 4.26 -2.34
C THR A 103 -8.20 5.49 -1.82
N TYR A 104 -6.97 5.31 -1.32
CA TYR A 104 -6.16 6.44 -0.83
C TYR A 104 -5.71 7.38 -1.96
N ALA A 105 -5.42 6.85 -3.14
CA ALA A 105 -5.14 7.67 -4.31
C ALA A 105 -6.36 8.56 -4.69
N LEU A 106 -7.58 8.01 -4.61
CA LEU A 106 -8.81 8.78 -4.82
C LEU A 106 -9.04 9.83 -3.73
N GLN A 107 -8.74 9.49 -2.47
CA GLN A 107 -8.82 10.46 -1.37
C GLN A 107 -7.85 11.61 -1.58
N LEU A 108 -6.61 11.33 -1.97
CA LEU A 108 -5.61 12.36 -2.30
C LEU A 108 -6.06 13.21 -3.48
N HIS A 109 -6.61 12.59 -4.54
CA HIS A 109 -7.18 13.29 -5.69
C HIS A 109 -8.23 14.35 -5.28
N ASN A 110 -9.07 14.01 -4.31
CA ASN A 110 -10.21 14.83 -3.90
C ASN A 110 -9.86 15.90 -2.84
N LYS A 111 -8.61 16.00 -2.40
CA LYS A 111 -8.22 17.06 -1.46
C LYS A 111 -8.29 18.43 -2.13
N PRO A 112 -8.84 19.45 -1.45
CA PRO A 112 -8.99 20.78 -2.04
C PRO A 112 -7.68 21.41 -2.53
N SER A 113 -6.57 21.09 -1.88
CA SER A 113 -5.24 21.60 -2.22
C SER A 113 -4.54 20.82 -3.34
N THR A 114 -5.08 19.69 -3.79
CA THR A 114 -4.49 18.85 -4.86
C THR A 114 -4.57 19.56 -6.21
N THR A 115 -3.43 19.78 -6.86
CA THR A 115 -3.36 20.43 -8.18
C THR A 115 -3.80 19.49 -9.30
N THR A 116 -4.20 20.04 -10.46
CA THR A 116 -4.58 19.26 -11.65
C THR A 116 -3.47 18.27 -12.06
N HIS A 117 -2.20 18.67 -11.96
CA HIS A 117 -1.07 17.81 -12.27
C HIS A 117 -0.99 16.62 -11.29
N GLN A 118 -1.17 16.87 -10.00
CA GLN A 118 -1.20 15.83 -8.97
C GLN A 118 -2.41 14.90 -9.14
N MET A 119 -3.59 15.46 -9.47
CA MET A 119 -4.81 14.68 -9.75
C MET A 119 -4.59 13.67 -10.88
N HIS A 120 -3.84 14.05 -11.92
CA HIS A 120 -3.51 13.14 -13.02
C HIS A 120 -2.73 11.90 -12.54
N TYR A 121 -1.73 12.06 -11.67
CA TYR A 121 -1.04 10.92 -11.07
C TYR A 121 -1.96 10.08 -10.18
N CYS A 122 -2.80 10.74 -9.38
CA CYS A 122 -3.76 10.02 -8.52
C CYS A 122 -4.68 9.11 -9.34
N LEU A 123 -5.22 9.59 -10.46
CA LEU A 123 -6.06 8.79 -11.34
C LEU A 123 -5.31 7.59 -11.95
N GLN A 124 -4.04 7.75 -12.27
CA GLN A 124 -3.22 6.65 -12.79
C GLN A 124 -2.94 5.57 -11.73
N MET A 125 -2.89 5.94 -10.46
CA MET A 125 -2.71 5.01 -9.35
C MET A 125 -3.96 4.16 -9.06
N ILE A 126 -5.14 4.54 -9.57
CA ILE A 126 -6.37 3.76 -9.38
C ILE A 126 -6.32 2.52 -10.26
N ARG A 127 -6.24 1.35 -9.65
CA ARG A 127 -6.17 0.05 -10.30
C ARG A 127 -7.22 -0.91 -9.73
N LYS A 128 -7.58 -1.90 -10.53
CA LYS A 128 -8.37 -3.05 -10.07
C LYS A 128 -7.46 -4.26 -9.92
N PRO A 129 -7.57 -5.01 -8.83
CA PRO A 129 -6.85 -6.26 -8.69
C PRO A 129 -7.34 -7.30 -9.71
N ALA A 130 -6.45 -8.22 -10.06
CA ALA A 130 -6.82 -9.41 -10.82
C ALA A 130 -7.59 -10.38 -9.90
N VAL A 131 -8.75 -10.83 -10.34
CA VAL A 131 -9.60 -11.76 -9.61
C VAL A 131 -9.44 -13.16 -10.19
N ASN A 132 -9.09 -14.13 -9.34
CA ASN A 132 -9.08 -15.55 -9.69
C ASN A 132 -10.08 -16.31 -8.79
N PRO A 133 -11.28 -16.66 -9.30
CA PRO A 133 -12.31 -17.33 -8.51
C PRO A 133 -11.87 -18.68 -7.91
N ARG A 134 -11.00 -19.43 -8.63
CA ARG A 134 -10.50 -20.73 -8.13
C ARG A 134 -9.54 -20.56 -6.94
N GLN A 135 -8.66 -19.54 -7.00
CA GLN A 135 -7.77 -19.23 -5.87
C GLN A 135 -8.58 -18.74 -4.66
N TYR A 136 -9.56 -17.88 -4.90
CA TYR A 136 -10.46 -17.41 -3.85
C TYR A 136 -11.19 -18.57 -3.14
N GLN A 137 -11.78 -19.48 -3.93
CA GLN A 137 -12.48 -20.64 -3.38
C GLN A 137 -11.56 -21.51 -2.53
N ARG A 138 -10.34 -21.77 -3.00
CA ARG A 138 -9.32 -22.54 -2.24
C ARG A 138 -9.00 -21.89 -0.89
N ILE A 139 -8.78 -20.58 -0.87
CA ILE A 139 -8.49 -19.87 0.38
C ILE A 139 -9.70 -19.88 1.31
N TRP A 140 -10.89 -19.68 0.75
CA TRP A 140 -12.13 -19.79 1.51
C TRP A 140 -12.26 -21.15 2.21
N GLU A 141 -11.96 -22.23 1.52
CA GLU A 141 -11.98 -23.59 2.08
C GLU A 141 -10.94 -23.75 3.19
N GLN A 142 -9.70 -23.26 2.97
CA GLN A 142 -8.63 -23.27 3.98
C GLN A 142 -9.04 -22.51 5.25
N VAL A 143 -9.54 -21.29 5.11
CA VAL A 143 -9.94 -20.45 6.24
C VAL A 143 -11.16 -21.06 6.96
N SER A 144 -12.14 -21.59 6.20
CA SER A 144 -13.32 -22.23 6.78
C SER A 144 -12.98 -23.49 7.58
N ALA A 145 -11.93 -24.23 7.18
CA ALA A 145 -11.46 -25.39 7.92
C ALA A 145 -10.85 -25.04 9.29
N LEU A 146 -10.43 -23.79 9.48
CA LEU A 146 -9.87 -23.28 10.76
C LEU A 146 -10.97 -22.83 11.75
N LYS A 147 -12.24 -22.81 11.36
CA LYS A 147 -13.33 -22.26 12.17
C LYS A 147 -13.35 -22.82 13.61
N GLY A 148 -13.21 -24.13 13.75
CA GLY A 148 -13.23 -24.78 15.07
C GLY A 148 -12.02 -24.47 15.96
N LEU A 149 -10.90 -23.94 15.40
CA LEU A 149 -9.72 -23.55 16.17
C LEU A 149 -9.88 -22.18 16.86
N TYR A 150 -10.82 -21.36 16.40
CA TYR A 150 -11.06 -20.00 16.89
C TYR A 150 -12.39 -19.87 17.66
N GLU A 151 -13.13 -20.97 17.84
CA GLU A 151 -14.32 -20.96 18.70
C GLU A 151 -13.85 -20.92 20.16
N MET A 152 -14.26 -19.89 20.90
CA MET A 152 -14.00 -19.83 22.33
C MET A 152 -14.79 -20.96 23.02
N PRO A 153 -14.15 -21.72 23.92
CA PRO A 153 -14.90 -22.67 24.75
C PRO A 153 -15.97 -21.91 25.54
N ALA A 154 -17.20 -22.46 25.51
CA ALA A 154 -18.36 -21.90 26.22
C ALA A 154 -18.17 -21.98 27.74
#